data_dcf888b62ee2e6c95c13a0c12f04ccc4
#
_entry.id   dcf888b62ee2e6c95c13a0c12f04ccc4
#
_cell.length_a   1.000
_cell.length_b   1.000
_cell.length_c   1.000
_cell.angle_alpha   90.00
_cell.angle_beta   90.00
_cell.angle_gamma   90.00
#
_symmetry.space_group_name_H-M   'P 1'
#
loop_
_entity.id
_entity.type
_entity.pdbx_description
1 polymer ?
#
loop_
_entity_poly.entity_id
_entity_poly.type
_entity_poly.pdbx_seq_one_letter_code
_entity_poly.pdbx_strand_id
1 'polypeptide(L)'
;MDSGIKYKTCSICKVNQKINNFYKINGTERFRSWCKSCYKDYNSKNKERKRVYDFEYRQVNKEHIAKVSRKYHVSHRERARDAAHRRRSIQMNNGSFKIYKKELLKIYNSSCFYCGSLNKITIDHIVPISRGGTHSIGNLVAACSFCNGSKHNKLLVEWKYKA
;
A
#
# COMPACT_ATOMS: atom_id res chain seq x y z
N MET A 1 12.77 -4.80 39.60
CA MET A 1 12.72 -6.07 38.84
C MET A 1 13.72 -5.93 37.71
N ASP A 2 14.90 -6.54 37.89
CA ASP A 2 15.97 -6.49 36.89
C ASP A 2 15.50 -7.23 35.62
N SER A 3 15.21 -6.49 34.55
CA SER A 3 15.04 -7.07 33.22
C SER A 3 16.41 -7.51 32.71
N GLY A 4 16.83 -8.70 33.10
CA GLY A 4 18.14 -9.28 32.81
C GLY A 4 18.43 -9.18 31.30
N ILE A 5 19.39 -8.34 30.93
CA ILE A 5 19.84 -8.17 29.54
C ILE A 5 20.40 -9.51 29.07
N LYS A 6 19.71 -10.12 28.09
CA LYS A 6 20.16 -11.41 27.51
C LYS A 6 21.31 -11.15 26.51
N TYR A 7 22.33 -11.99 26.57
CA TYR A 7 23.49 -11.99 25.69
C TYR A 7 23.50 -13.23 24.80
N LYS A 8 24.13 -13.11 23.63
CA LYS A 8 24.30 -14.19 22.65
C LYS A 8 25.65 -14.05 21.95
N THR A 9 26.35 -15.15 21.72
CA THR A 9 27.59 -15.18 20.96
C THR A 9 27.27 -15.28 19.43
N CYS A 10 27.85 -14.36 18.65
CA CYS A 10 27.75 -14.41 17.19
C CYS A 10 28.58 -15.56 16.61
N SER A 11 28.00 -16.38 15.73
CA SER A 11 28.72 -17.52 15.14
C SER A 11 29.82 -17.12 14.13
N ILE A 12 29.80 -15.87 13.61
CA ILE A 12 30.81 -15.35 12.67
C ILE A 12 31.95 -14.66 13.43
N CYS A 13 31.69 -13.54 14.11
CA CYS A 13 32.72 -12.75 14.78
C CYS A 13 33.09 -13.28 16.18
N LYS A 14 32.41 -14.29 16.68
CA LYS A 14 32.62 -14.93 18.01
C LYS A 14 32.46 -13.98 19.21
N VAL A 15 31.99 -12.76 19.00
CA VAL A 15 31.79 -11.76 20.05
C VAL A 15 30.48 -12.04 20.79
N ASN A 16 30.51 -12.00 22.10
CA ASN A 16 29.31 -12.07 22.96
C ASN A 16 28.68 -10.69 23.05
N GLN A 17 27.42 -10.53 22.59
CA GLN A 17 26.74 -9.25 22.43
C GLN A 17 25.33 -9.32 22.99
N LYS A 18 24.75 -8.15 23.29
CA LYS A 18 23.34 -8.02 23.69
C LYS A 18 22.44 -8.64 22.63
N ILE A 19 21.40 -9.36 23.03
CA ILE A 19 20.47 -10.06 22.15
C ILE A 19 19.82 -9.12 21.11
N ASN A 20 19.67 -7.83 21.42
CA ASN A 20 19.14 -6.81 20.51
C ASN A 20 20.05 -6.55 19.28
N ASN A 21 21.31 -6.98 19.31
CA ASN A 21 22.23 -6.94 18.18
C ASN A 21 22.03 -8.10 17.19
N PHE A 22 21.04 -8.93 17.41
CA PHE A 22 20.66 -10.02 16.50
C PHE A 22 19.27 -9.79 15.91
N TYR A 23 19.03 -10.27 14.69
CA TYR A 23 17.69 -10.26 14.10
C TYR A 23 16.84 -11.37 14.71
N LYS A 24 15.62 -11.03 15.12
CA LYS A 24 14.61 -12.01 15.54
C LYS A 24 14.13 -12.80 14.32
N ILE A 25 13.85 -14.07 14.49
CA ILE A 25 13.25 -14.92 13.46
C ILE A 25 11.74 -14.70 13.53
N ASN A 26 11.13 -14.27 12.42
CA ASN A 26 9.70 -13.97 12.35
C ASN A 26 8.84 -15.15 12.85
N GLY A 27 7.84 -14.83 13.66
CA GLY A 27 6.93 -15.83 14.24
C GLY A 27 7.52 -16.66 15.39
N THR A 28 8.72 -16.33 15.89
CA THR A 28 9.37 -17.08 16.99
C THR A 28 10.01 -16.15 18.01
N GLU A 29 10.31 -16.69 19.20
CA GLU A 29 11.14 -16.03 20.22
C GLU A 29 12.66 -16.23 19.98
N ARG A 30 13.05 -16.82 18.84
CA ARG A 30 14.45 -17.14 18.53
C ARG A 30 15.11 -16.00 17.77
N PHE A 31 16.43 -15.91 17.90
CA PHE A 31 17.29 -14.95 17.22
C PHE A 31 18.27 -15.65 16.29
N ARG A 32 18.59 -15.02 15.16
CA ARG A 32 19.57 -15.53 14.21
C ARG A 32 20.94 -15.73 14.87
N SER A 33 21.77 -16.60 14.29
CA SER A 33 23.10 -16.92 14.80
C SER A 33 24.15 -15.83 14.57
N TRP A 34 23.93 -14.96 13.58
CA TRP A 34 24.83 -13.85 13.23
C TRP A 34 24.32 -12.53 13.81
N CYS A 35 25.24 -11.70 14.30
CA CYS A 35 24.89 -10.34 14.70
C CYS A 35 24.57 -9.47 13.47
N LYS A 36 23.90 -8.36 13.71
CA LYS A 36 23.46 -7.42 12.65
C LYS A 36 24.63 -6.87 11.83
N SER A 37 25.81 -6.64 12.45
CA SER A 37 27.01 -6.19 11.74
C SER A 37 27.49 -7.24 10.75
N CYS A 38 27.76 -8.47 11.21
CA CYS A 38 28.18 -9.55 10.33
C CYS A 38 27.19 -9.84 9.20
N TYR A 39 25.88 -9.67 9.49
CA TYR A 39 24.85 -9.82 8.47
C TYR A 39 24.90 -8.71 7.42
N LYS A 40 25.17 -7.47 7.81
CA LYS A 40 25.35 -6.34 6.89
C LYS A 40 26.59 -6.53 6.03
N ASP A 41 27.72 -6.92 6.62
CA ASP A 41 28.98 -7.15 5.91
C ASP A 41 28.85 -8.27 4.87
N TYR A 42 28.19 -9.38 5.23
CA TYR A 42 27.89 -10.46 4.30
C TYR A 42 27.02 -9.97 3.13
N ASN A 43 25.94 -9.23 3.42
CA ASN A 43 25.08 -8.72 2.38
C ASN A 43 25.77 -7.71 1.46
N SER A 44 26.62 -6.85 2.03
CA SER A 44 27.44 -5.91 1.24
C SER A 44 28.37 -6.64 0.26
N LYS A 45 29.12 -7.63 0.76
CA LYS A 45 30.03 -8.44 -0.07
C LYS A 45 29.32 -9.24 -1.16
N ASN A 46 28.08 -9.66 -0.91
CA ASN A 46 27.31 -10.46 -1.88
C ASN A 46 26.34 -9.63 -2.73
N LYS A 47 26.33 -8.30 -2.59
CA LYS A 47 25.38 -7.42 -3.28
C LYS A 47 25.42 -7.57 -4.79
N GLU A 48 26.62 -7.57 -5.36
CA GLU A 48 26.78 -7.65 -6.82
C GLU A 48 26.38 -9.03 -7.36
N ARG A 49 26.83 -10.09 -6.72
CA ARG A 49 26.41 -11.47 -7.09
C ARG A 49 24.89 -11.62 -7.06
N LYS A 50 24.23 -11.03 -6.05
CA LYS A 50 22.76 -11.07 -5.95
C LYS A 50 22.11 -10.27 -7.08
N ARG A 51 22.67 -9.10 -7.46
CA ARG A 51 22.14 -8.30 -8.57
C ARG A 51 22.20 -9.07 -9.89
N VAL A 52 23.32 -9.74 -10.18
CA VAL A 52 23.47 -10.57 -11.38
C VAL A 52 22.46 -11.69 -11.38
N TYR A 53 22.36 -12.44 -10.27
CA TYR A 53 21.39 -13.52 -10.14
C TYR A 53 19.94 -13.03 -10.32
N ASP A 54 19.58 -11.93 -9.65
CA ASP A 54 18.22 -11.36 -9.75
C ASP A 54 17.92 -10.87 -11.18
N PHE A 55 18.91 -10.34 -11.88
CA PHE A 55 18.79 -9.93 -13.28
C PHE A 55 18.54 -11.15 -14.18
N GLU A 56 19.39 -12.18 -14.11
CA GLU A 56 19.24 -13.42 -14.89
C GLU A 56 17.91 -14.11 -14.61
N TYR A 57 17.53 -14.25 -13.33
CA TYR A 57 16.27 -14.81 -12.93
C TYR A 57 15.08 -14.08 -13.56
N ARG A 58 15.13 -12.73 -13.59
CA ARG A 58 14.05 -11.92 -14.21
C ARG A 58 14.00 -12.09 -15.72
N GLN A 59 15.13 -12.28 -16.40
CA GLN A 59 15.15 -12.52 -17.83
C GLN A 59 14.50 -13.88 -18.17
N VAL A 60 14.90 -14.93 -17.48
CA VAL A 60 14.38 -16.29 -17.67
C VAL A 60 12.90 -16.38 -17.31
N ASN A 61 12.46 -15.71 -16.24
CA ASN A 61 11.10 -15.81 -15.71
C ASN A 61 10.19 -14.63 -16.11
N LYS A 62 10.55 -13.84 -17.11
CA LYS A 62 9.87 -12.60 -17.49
C LYS A 62 8.36 -12.78 -17.70
N GLU A 63 7.96 -13.81 -18.44
CA GLU A 63 6.54 -14.09 -18.73
C GLU A 63 5.76 -14.51 -17.48
N HIS A 64 6.35 -15.38 -16.66
CA HIS A 64 5.74 -15.83 -15.41
C HIS A 64 5.54 -14.64 -14.45
N ILE A 65 6.57 -13.81 -14.26
CA ILE A 65 6.51 -12.60 -13.43
C ILE A 65 5.43 -11.64 -13.94
N ALA A 66 5.37 -11.41 -15.26
CA ALA A 66 4.34 -10.56 -15.87
C ALA A 66 2.92 -11.12 -15.64
N LYS A 67 2.73 -12.42 -15.79
CA LYS A 67 1.43 -13.09 -15.55
C LYS A 67 0.99 -12.96 -14.10
N VAL A 68 1.87 -13.24 -13.14
CA VAL A 68 1.59 -13.10 -11.71
C VAL A 68 1.29 -11.65 -11.34
N SER A 69 2.09 -10.71 -11.85
CA SER A 69 1.89 -9.27 -11.64
C SER A 69 0.55 -8.79 -12.20
N ARG A 70 0.17 -9.18 -13.42
CA ARG A 70 -1.14 -8.86 -14.00
C ARG A 70 -2.28 -9.39 -13.14
N LYS A 71 -2.20 -10.66 -12.71
CA LYS A 71 -3.22 -11.27 -11.83
C LYS A 71 -3.35 -10.49 -10.53
N TYR A 72 -2.23 -10.13 -9.92
CA TYR A 72 -2.21 -9.33 -8.70
C TYR A 72 -2.85 -7.94 -8.91
N HIS A 73 -2.48 -7.23 -9.97
CA HIS A 73 -3.03 -5.90 -10.26
C HIS A 73 -4.52 -5.93 -10.59
N VAL A 74 -5.00 -6.97 -11.27
CA VAL A 74 -6.43 -7.15 -11.54
C VAL A 74 -7.20 -7.36 -10.24
N SER A 75 -6.69 -8.22 -9.35
CA SER A 75 -7.36 -8.55 -8.07
C SER A 75 -7.23 -7.46 -6.99
N HIS A 76 -6.39 -6.43 -7.23
CA HIS A 76 -6.15 -5.35 -6.25
C HIS A 76 -6.32 -3.95 -6.88
N ARG A 77 -7.18 -3.83 -7.89
CA ARG A 77 -7.43 -2.55 -8.59
C ARG A 77 -7.89 -1.43 -7.65
N GLU A 78 -8.75 -1.76 -6.69
CA GLU A 78 -9.24 -0.82 -5.68
C GLU A 78 -8.10 -0.23 -4.84
N ARG A 79 -7.10 -1.04 -4.46
CA ARG A 79 -5.92 -0.56 -3.72
C ARG A 79 -5.05 0.39 -4.55
N ALA A 80 -4.88 0.10 -5.84
CA ALA A 80 -4.11 0.94 -6.74
C ALA A 80 -4.79 2.30 -6.94
N ARG A 81 -6.13 2.32 -7.08
CA ARG A 81 -6.94 3.54 -7.18
C ARG A 81 -6.86 4.36 -5.89
N ASP A 82 -7.05 3.73 -4.74
CA ASP A 82 -6.93 4.37 -3.43
C ASP A 82 -5.54 5.01 -3.25
N ALA A 83 -4.47 4.29 -3.56
CA ALA A 83 -3.12 4.83 -3.50
C ALA A 83 -2.87 6.01 -4.47
N ALA A 84 -3.50 6.00 -5.65
CA ALA A 84 -3.43 7.10 -6.60
C ALA A 84 -4.17 8.35 -6.09
N HIS A 85 -5.37 8.18 -5.54
CA HIS A 85 -6.13 9.28 -4.94
C HIS A 85 -5.40 9.87 -3.72
N ARG A 86 -4.86 9.00 -2.87
CA ARG A 86 -4.06 9.42 -1.72
C ARG A 86 -2.85 10.26 -2.12
N ARG A 87 -2.06 9.82 -3.11
CA ARG A 87 -0.91 10.59 -3.62
C ARG A 87 -1.33 11.96 -4.13
N ARG A 88 -2.40 12.02 -4.95
CA ARG A 88 -2.92 13.28 -5.49
C ARG A 88 -3.37 14.23 -4.40
N SER A 89 -4.08 13.74 -3.39
CA SER A 89 -4.54 14.55 -2.25
C SER A 89 -3.37 15.13 -1.46
N ILE A 90 -2.32 14.33 -1.23
CA ILE A 90 -1.08 14.78 -0.56
C ILE A 90 -0.38 15.86 -1.40
N GLN A 91 -0.23 15.66 -2.72
CA GLN A 91 0.41 16.63 -3.61
C GLN A 91 -0.32 17.97 -3.65
N MET A 92 -1.64 17.95 -3.49
CA MET A 92 -2.47 19.16 -3.44
C MET A 92 -2.62 19.75 -2.03
N ASN A 93 -1.97 19.17 -1.04
CA ASN A 93 -2.06 19.57 0.37
C ASN A 93 -3.49 19.60 0.95
N ASN A 94 -4.37 18.75 0.42
CA ASN A 94 -5.79 18.69 0.82
C ASN A 94 -6.05 17.80 2.03
N GLY A 95 -5.02 17.12 2.57
CA GLY A 95 -5.16 16.10 3.59
C GLY A 95 -5.58 14.74 3.03
N SER A 96 -4.96 13.69 3.59
CA SER A 96 -5.23 12.30 3.23
C SER A 96 -5.28 11.44 4.47
N PHE A 97 -6.37 10.70 4.63
CA PHE A 97 -6.63 9.84 5.78
C PHE A 97 -6.65 8.38 5.37
N LYS A 98 -6.29 7.50 6.30
CA LYS A 98 -6.30 6.06 6.05
C LYS A 98 -7.74 5.57 5.90
N ILE A 99 -8.02 4.92 4.77
CA ILE A 99 -9.29 4.27 4.50
C ILE A 99 -9.09 2.76 4.59
N TYR A 100 -9.91 2.06 5.35
CA TYR A 100 -9.80 0.63 5.51
C TYR A 100 -10.54 -0.11 4.39
N LYS A 101 -10.03 -1.29 4.02
CA LYS A 101 -10.64 -2.12 2.96
C LYS A 101 -12.12 -2.38 3.19
N LYS A 102 -12.53 -2.59 4.45
CA LYS A 102 -13.95 -2.81 4.81
C LYS A 102 -14.85 -1.61 4.48
N GLU A 103 -14.32 -0.40 4.56
CA GLU A 103 -15.05 0.84 4.25
C GLU A 103 -15.20 1.00 2.73
N LEU A 104 -14.13 0.76 1.97
CA LEU A 104 -14.17 0.74 0.50
C LEU A 104 -15.17 -0.31 -0.02
N LEU A 105 -15.16 -1.52 0.56
CA LEU A 105 -16.10 -2.56 0.18
C LEU A 105 -17.56 -2.16 0.45
N LYS A 106 -17.84 -1.46 1.55
CA LYS A 106 -19.20 -0.93 1.80
C LYS A 106 -19.63 0.04 0.71
N ILE A 107 -18.73 0.96 0.28
CA ILE A 107 -19.04 1.89 -0.82
C ILE A 107 -19.32 1.14 -2.11
N TYR A 108 -18.45 0.17 -2.50
CA TYR A 108 -18.64 -0.60 -3.74
C TYR A 108 -19.93 -1.44 -3.75
N ASN A 109 -20.41 -1.88 -2.58
CA ASN A 109 -21.62 -2.66 -2.43
C ASN A 109 -22.88 -1.80 -2.19
N SER A 110 -22.75 -0.49 -2.22
CA SER A 110 -23.87 0.45 -2.08
C SER A 110 -24.40 0.89 -3.43
N SER A 111 -25.65 1.36 -3.47
CA SER A 111 -26.22 2.03 -4.65
C SER A 111 -25.56 3.40 -4.88
N CYS A 112 -25.66 3.88 -6.11
CA CYS A 112 -25.17 5.21 -6.47
C CYS A 112 -25.84 6.27 -5.58
N PHE A 113 -25.04 7.05 -4.87
CA PHE A 113 -25.50 8.14 -4.01
C PHE A 113 -26.31 9.21 -4.75
N TYR A 114 -26.06 9.38 -6.06
CA TYR A 114 -26.67 10.42 -6.86
C TYR A 114 -27.98 10.02 -7.54
N CYS A 115 -28.11 8.78 -7.98
CA CYS A 115 -29.29 8.32 -8.76
C CYS A 115 -29.85 6.97 -8.32
N GLY A 116 -29.32 6.34 -7.27
CA GLY A 116 -29.79 5.05 -6.76
C GLY A 116 -29.42 3.82 -7.60
N SER A 117 -28.80 3.97 -8.79
CA SER A 117 -28.41 2.85 -9.64
C SER A 117 -27.38 1.93 -8.99
N LEU A 118 -27.49 0.62 -9.25
CA LEU A 118 -26.50 -0.38 -8.82
C LEU A 118 -25.47 -0.69 -9.91
N ASN A 119 -25.60 -0.08 -11.10
CA ASN A 119 -24.79 -0.45 -12.25
C ASN A 119 -23.41 0.24 -12.23
N LYS A 120 -22.34 -0.56 -12.43
CA LYS A 120 -20.95 -0.08 -12.56
C LYS A 120 -20.56 0.93 -11.47
N ILE A 121 -20.75 0.55 -10.20
CA ILE A 121 -20.38 1.40 -9.06
C ILE A 121 -18.88 1.64 -9.01
N THR A 122 -18.54 2.89 -8.82
CA THR A 122 -17.18 3.44 -8.63
C THR A 122 -17.17 4.30 -7.38
N ILE A 123 -15.99 4.74 -6.96
CA ILE A 123 -15.84 5.71 -5.86
C ILE A 123 -15.73 7.10 -6.45
N ASP A 124 -16.52 8.04 -5.92
CA ASP A 124 -16.41 9.47 -6.22
C ASP A 124 -16.09 10.27 -4.97
N HIS A 125 -15.38 11.40 -5.15
CA HIS A 125 -15.17 12.40 -4.10
C HIS A 125 -16.28 13.45 -4.21
N ILE A 126 -17.09 13.61 -3.16
CA ILE A 126 -18.18 14.62 -3.11
C ILE A 126 -17.61 15.99 -3.48
N VAL A 127 -16.57 16.42 -2.76
CA VAL A 127 -15.72 17.56 -3.16
C VAL A 127 -14.52 16.98 -3.89
N PRO A 128 -14.33 17.29 -5.18
CA PRO A 128 -13.21 16.76 -5.95
C PRO A 128 -11.85 17.13 -5.35
N ILE A 129 -10.87 16.23 -5.43
CA ILE A 129 -9.50 16.49 -4.96
C ILE A 129 -8.92 17.75 -5.63
N SER A 130 -9.19 17.96 -6.92
CA SER A 130 -8.76 19.16 -7.66
C SER A 130 -9.42 20.47 -7.18
N ARG A 131 -10.42 20.37 -6.33
CA ARG A 131 -11.18 21.50 -5.77
C ARG A 131 -11.04 21.60 -4.24
N GLY A 132 -9.96 21.06 -3.68
CA GLY A 132 -9.66 21.11 -2.24
C GLY A 132 -10.27 19.96 -1.43
N GLY A 133 -10.91 18.98 -2.07
CA GLY A 133 -11.48 17.82 -1.38
C GLY A 133 -10.41 16.92 -0.77
N THR A 134 -10.65 16.46 0.47
CA THR A 134 -9.78 15.50 1.15
C THR A 134 -9.95 14.09 0.59
N HIS A 135 -8.90 13.25 0.69
CA HIS A 135 -9.04 11.81 0.51
C HIS A 135 -9.33 11.13 1.85
N SER A 136 -10.62 11.10 2.20
CA SER A 136 -11.14 10.55 3.47
C SER A 136 -12.48 9.88 3.25
N ILE A 137 -12.86 8.95 4.15
CA ILE A 137 -14.14 8.26 4.05
C ILE A 137 -15.35 9.20 4.08
N GLY A 138 -15.23 10.33 4.79
CA GLY A 138 -16.31 11.35 4.85
C GLY A 138 -16.51 12.13 3.56
N ASN A 139 -15.56 12.06 2.60
CA ASN A 139 -15.66 12.70 1.30
C ASN A 139 -15.86 11.68 0.15
N LEU A 140 -16.05 10.39 0.47
CA LEU A 140 -16.22 9.32 -0.53
C LEU A 140 -17.65 8.81 -0.55
N VAL A 141 -18.17 8.62 -1.77
CA VAL A 141 -19.49 8.01 -1.99
C VAL A 141 -19.46 6.99 -3.12
N ALA A 142 -20.44 6.09 -3.10
CA ALA A 142 -20.73 5.21 -4.22
C ALA A 142 -21.31 6.04 -5.38
N ALA A 143 -20.77 5.94 -6.55
CA ALA A 143 -21.29 6.59 -7.74
C ALA A 143 -21.27 5.65 -8.95
N CYS A 144 -22.36 5.55 -9.69
CA CYS A 144 -22.31 4.82 -10.96
C CYS A 144 -21.37 5.54 -11.93
N SER A 145 -20.83 4.81 -12.91
CA SER A 145 -19.88 5.36 -13.87
C SER A 145 -20.42 6.56 -14.65
N PHE A 146 -21.74 6.59 -14.91
CA PHE A 146 -22.41 7.71 -15.58
C PHE A 146 -22.41 8.97 -14.70
N CYS A 147 -22.92 8.88 -13.46
CA CYS A 147 -22.95 10.02 -12.54
C CYS A 147 -21.54 10.55 -12.22
N ASN A 148 -20.59 9.64 -11.97
CA ASN A 148 -19.21 10.01 -11.69
C ASN A 148 -18.55 10.72 -12.90
N GLY A 149 -18.75 10.20 -14.10
CA GLY A 149 -18.25 10.83 -15.34
C GLY A 149 -18.91 12.18 -15.63
N SER A 150 -20.24 12.29 -15.46
CA SER A 150 -20.98 13.53 -15.65
C SER A 150 -20.62 14.62 -14.63
N LYS A 151 -20.45 14.22 -13.35
CA LYS A 151 -20.01 15.15 -12.30
C LYS A 151 -18.57 15.60 -12.51
N HIS A 152 -17.68 14.69 -12.90
CA HIS A 152 -16.26 14.97 -13.12
C HIS A 152 -15.64 15.75 -11.95
N ASN A 153 -15.08 16.94 -12.18
CA ASN A 153 -14.47 17.83 -11.17
C ASN A 153 -15.38 18.97 -10.70
N LYS A 154 -16.69 18.88 -10.98
CA LYS A 154 -17.67 19.89 -10.54
C LYS A 154 -18.05 19.68 -9.09
N LEU A 155 -18.32 20.77 -8.37
CA LEU A 155 -19.01 20.72 -7.09
C LEU A 155 -20.47 20.31 -7.32
N LEU A 156 -21.15 19.80 -6.27
CA LEU A 156 -22.54 19.35 -6.40
C LEU A 156 -23.47 20.47 -6.86
N VAL A 157 -23.29 21.68 -6.36
CA VAL A 157 -24.04 22.88 -6.74
C VAL A 157 -23.86 23.23 -8.23
N GLU A 158 -22.65 23.04 -8.76
CA GLU A 158 -22.35 23.29 -10.18
C GLU A 158 -22.88 22.19 -11.11
N TRP A 159 -23.10 21.00 -10.60
CA TRP A 159 -23.53 19.86 -11.38
C TRP A 159 -25.05 19.63 -11.37
N LYS A 160 -25.69 19.67 -10.17
CA LYS A 160 -27.13 19.39 -10.03
C LYS A 160 -28.01 20.61 -10.06
N TYR A 161 -27.49 21.78 -9.73
CA TYR A 161 -28.26 23.00 -9.57
C TYR A 161 -27.84 24.07 -10.57
N LYS A 162 -27.47 23.66 -11.81
CA LYS A 162 -27.39 24.62 -12.89
C LYS A 162 -28.79 25.21 -13.10
N ALA A 163 -28.98 26.47 -12.69
CA ALA A 163 -30.07 27.30 -13.11
C ALA A 163 -29.98 27.51 -14.63
#